data_8807119524a19afc5f7675251b4412f0
#
_entry.id   8807119524a19afc5f7675251b4412f0
#
_cell.length_a   1.000
_cell.length_b   1.000
_cell.length_c   1.000
_cell.angle_alpha   90.00
_cell.angle_beta   90.00
_cell.angle_gamma   90.00
#
_symmetry.space_group_name_H-M   'P 1'
#
loop_
_entity.id
_entity.type
_entity.pdbx_description
1 polymer ?
#
loop_
_entity_poly.entity_id
_entity_poly.type
_entity_poly.pdbx_seq_one_letter_code
_entity_poly.pdbx_strand_id
1 'polypeptide(L)'
;KGNDRAQIMAVAAGEADIAVANTYYHALMLSGKKGAEQQEAAKKVMPFFPNQQDRGTHMNISGAGMLKHAPNKSNAVKLVEFLLTAEAQNHIVNNTFEYPMISGVSANDLVPGKDMSFKQDNKTSVKTYGAKQADALEVMLAAGWK
;
A
#
# COMPACT_ATOMS: atom_id res chain seq x y z
N LYS A 1 16.21 6.64 -1.40
CA LYS A 1 17.17 5.63 -0.89
C LYS A 1 16.50 4.77 0.16
N GLY A 2 16.77 3.48 0.20
CA GLY A 2 16.17 2.55 1.16
C GLY A 2 14.73 2.18 0.83
N ASN A 3 13.96 1.82 1.86
CA ASN A 3 12.55 1.45 1.76
C ASN A 3 11.61 2.61 2.16
N ASP A 4 10.30 2.40 2.05
CA ASP A 4 9.27 3.40 2.39
C ASP A 4 9.48 4.03 3.77
N ARG A 5 9.84 3.24 4.79
CA ARG A 5 10.09 3.74 6.14
C ARG A 5 11.30 4.67 6.19
N ALA A 6 12.37 4.35 5.45
CA ALA A 6 13.54 5.22 5.35
C ALA A 6 13.19 6.56 4.66
N GLN A 7 12.29 6.56 3.68
CA GLN A 7 11.79 7.78 3.04
C GLN A 7 10.96 8.62 4.00
N ILE A 8 10.08 8.01 4.79
CA ILE A 8 9.30 8.69 5.83
C ILE A 8 10.23 9.29 6.90
N MET A 9 11.27 8.56 7.31
CA MET A 9 12.28 9.05 8.25
C MET A 9 13.04 10.27 7.71
N ALA A 10 13.41 10.27 6.42
CA ALA A 10 14.10 11.37 5.77
C ALA A 10 13.25 12.66 5.76
N VAL A 11 11.95 12.55 5.45
CA VAL A 11 11.01 13.68 5.54
C VAL A 11 10.90 14.16 6.98
N ALA A 12 10.76 13.26 7.95
CA ALA A 12 10.67 13.62 9.37
C ALA A 12 11.93 14.31 9.90
N ALA A 13 13.09 14.03 9.30
CA ALA A 13 14.37 14.66 9.61
C ALA A 13 14.61 15.99 8.86
N GLY A 14 13.74 16.35 7.91
CA GLY A 14 13.88 17.55 7.08
C GLY A 14 14.88 17.40 5.93
N GLU A 15 15.26 16.17 5.56
CA GLU A 15 16.14 15.89 4.42
C GLU A 15 15.38 15.98 3.08
N ALA A 16 14.05 15.89 3.11
CA ALA A 16 13.17 16.03 1.97
C ALA A 16 11.81 16.57 2.41
N ASP A 17 11.10 17.26 1.52
CA ASP A 17 9.77 17.82 1.78
C ASP A 17 8.67 16.78 1.52
N ILE A 18 8.89 15.84 0.60
CA ILE A 18 7.90 14.86 0.14
C ILE A 18 8.56 13.49 0.01
N ALA A 19 7.85 12.45 0.42
CA ALA A 19 8.21 11.05 0.15
C ALA A 19 7.06 10.31 -0.52
N VAL A 20 7.39 9.42 -1.47
CA VAL A 20 6.45 8.43 -2.00
C VAL A 20 6.54 7.18 -1.14
N ALA A 21 5.42 6.78 -0.54
CA ALA A 21 5.37 5.62 0.35
C ALA A 21 3.97 4.99 0.34
N ASN A 22 3.90 3.70 0.66
CA ASN A 22 2.61 3.04 0.91
C ASN A 22 2.07 3.40 2.30
N THR A 23 0.77 3.56 2.40
CA THR A 23 0.06 3.97 3.64
C THR A 23 0.28 3.00 4.79
N TYR A 24 0.36 1.70 4.52
CA TYR A 24 0.56 0.68 5.55
C TYR A 24 1.93 0.79 6.25
N TYR A 25 2.97 1.30 5.60
CA TYR A 25 4.26 1.54 6.29
C TYR A 25 4.18 2.69 7.27
N HIS A 26 3.46 3.76 6.93
CA HIS A 26 3.23 4.87 7.85
C HIS A 26 2.44 4.39 9.08
N ALA A 27 1.36 3.64 8.88
CA ALA A 27 0.56 3.05 9.96
C ALA A 27 1.40 2.09 10.84
N LEU A 28 2.24 1.25 10.21
CA LEU A 28 3.15 0.35 10.92
C LEU A 28 4.14 1.11 11.81
N MET A 29 4.66 2.24 11.36
CA MET A 29 5.53 3.10 12.17
C MET A 29 4.73 3.73 13.33
N LEU A 30 3.55 4.29 13.06
CA LEU A 30 2.67 4.86 14.10
C LEU A 30 2.29 3.85 15.18
N SER A 31 2.15 2.58 14.84
CA SER A 31 1.82 1.50 15.81
C SER A 31 2.90 1.25 16.87
N GLY A 32 4.11 1.80 16.70
CA GLY A 32 5.25 1.54 17.58
C GLY A 32 5.92 0.18 17.40
N LYS A 33 5.38 -0.72 16.56
CA LYS A 33 5.96 -2.06 16.31
C LYS A 33 7.39 -2.02 15.73
N LYS A 34 7.84 -0.86 15.25
CA LYS A 34 9.19 -0.63 14.69
C LYS A 34 10.08 0.24 15.57
N GLY A 35 9.68 0.43 16.83
CA GLY A 35 10.44 1.20 17.83
C GLY A 35 9.99 2.65 17.93
N ALA A 36 10.32 3.28 19.05
CA ALA A 36 9.89 4.64 19.41
C ALA A 36 10.40 5.69 18.42
N GLU A 37 11.62 5.56 17.93
CA GLU A 37 12.21 6.51 16.96
C GLU A 37 11.36 6.62 15.69
N GLN A 38 10.99 5.46 15.09
CA GLN A 38 10.16 5.46 13.89
C GLN A 38 8.73 5.94 14.18
N GLN A 39 8.21 5.64 15.37
CA GLN A 39 6.89 6.13 15.78
C GLN A 39 6.87 7.66 15.88
N GLU A 40 7.86 8.26 16.53
CA GLU A 40 7.96 9.72 16.65
C GLU A 40 8.20 10.39 15.29
N ALA A 41 8.97 9.76 14.40
CA ALA A 41 9.15 10.25 13.03
C ALA A 41 7.82 10.25 12.26
N ALA A 42 7.05 9.16 12.31
CA ALA A 42 5.78 9.06 11.60
C ALA A 42 4.75 10.11 12.08
N LYS A 43 4.76 10.48 13.35
CA LYS A 43 3.89 11.54 13.89
C LYS A 43 4.17 12.93 13.30
N LYS A 44 5.38 13.16 12.76
CA LYS A 44 5.79 14.43 12.13
C LYS A 44 5.43 14.51 10.65
N VAL A 45 5.09 13.39 10.02
CA VAL A 45 4.83 13.30 8.58
C VAL A 45 3.34 13.15 8.33
N MET A 46 2.78 14.04 7.52
CA MET A 46 1.35 13.99 7.18
C MET A 46 1.14 13.25 5.84
N PRO A 47 0.33 12.19 5.82
CA PRO A 47 -0.06 11.52 4.59
C PRO A 47 -0.90 12.43 3.69
N PHE A 48 -0.62 12.38 2.39
CA PHE A 48 -1.34 13.14 1.37
C PHE A 48 -1.76 12.21 0.23
N PHE A 49 -3.02 12.29 -0.17
CA PHE A 49 -3.60 11.54 -1.28
C PHE A 49 -3.63 12.42 -2.55
N PRO A 50 -2.74 12.17 -3.53
CA PRO A 50 -2.64 13.02 -4.72
C PRO A 50 -3.82 12.81 -5.68
N ASN A 51 -3.89 13.69 -6.69
CA ASN A 51 -4.82 13.60 -7.84
C ASN A 51 -6.32 13.61 -7.46
N GLN A 52 -6.69 14.24 -6.36
CA GLN A 52 -8.08 14.25 -5.89
C GLN A 52 -9.02 15.03 -6.83
N GLN A 53 -8.51 16.02 -7.57
CA GLN A 53 -9.26 16.80 -8.57
C GLN A 53 -9.24 16.16 -9.96
N ASP A 54 -8.46 15.08 -10.14
CA ASP A 54 -8.26 14.40 -11.42
C ASP A 54 -8.62 12.91 -11.31
N ARG A 55 -7.75 12.02 -11.71
CA ARG A 55 -7.98 10.55 -11.78
C ARG A 55 -8.19 9.87 -10.42
N GLY A 56 -7.74 10.48 -9.36
CA GLY A 56 -7.68 9.88 -8.03
C GLY A 56 -6.29 9.34 -7.67
N THR A 57 -6.13 8.97 -6.42
CA THR A 57 -4.88 8.40 -5.91
C THR A 57 -4.67 6.99 -6.44
N HIS A 58 -3.44 6.68 -6.87
CA HIS A 58 -3.04 5.33 -7.25
C HIS A 58 -3.24 4.36 -6.07
N MET A 59 -3.89 3.23 -6.37
CA MET A 59 -4.07 2.15 -5.40
C MET A 59 -3.07 1.04 -5.72
N ASN A 60 -2.05 0.90 -4.86
CA ASN A 60 -1.15 -0.25 -4.91
C ASN A 60 -1.88 -1.46 -4.32
N ILE A 61 -1.84 -2.59 -5.01
CA ILE A 61 -2.58 -3.79 -4.62
C ILE A 61 -1.64 -4.96 -4.37
N SER A 62 -1.91 -5.70 -3.28
CA SER A 62 -1.36 -7.03 -3.06
C SER A 62 -2.19 -8.05 -3.84
N GLY A 63 -1.58 -9.11 -4.30
CA GLY A 63 -2.26 -10.11 -5.10
C GLY A 63 -1.75 -11.53 -4.84
N ALA A 64 -2.59 -12.50 -5.14
CA ALA A 64 -2.24 -13.90 -5.14
C ALA A 64 -2.57 -14.53 -6.50
N GLY A 65 -1.72 -15.41 -6.99
CA GLY A 65 -1.92 -16.10 -8.26
C GLY A 65 -1.66 -17.58 -8.13
N MET A 66 -2.52 -18.39 -8.75
CA MET A 66 -2.34 -19.82 -8.84
C MET A 66 -1.46 -20.16 -10.05
N LEU A 67 -0.37 -20.89 -9.83
CA LEU A 67 0.51 -21.32 -10.90
C LEU A 67 -0.17 -22.34 -11.82
N LYS A 68 0.13 -22.29 -13.12
CA LYS A 68 -0.43 -23.20 -14.14
C LYS A 68 -0.28 -24.69 -13.77
N HIS A 69 0.85 -25.07 -13.20
CA HIS A 69 1.22 -26.43 -12.83
C HIS A 69 1.19 -26.69 -11.31
N ALA A 70 0.43 -25.89 -10.55
CA ALA A 70 0.26 -26.13 -9.12
C ALA A 70 -0.29 -27.54 -8.86
N PRO A 71 0.36 -28.35 -7.98
CA PRO A 71 -0.09 -29.74 -7.74
C PRO A 71 -1.40 -29.81 -6.93
N ASN A 72 -1.68 -28.79 -6.11
CA ASN A 72 -2.83 -28.76 -5.19
C ASN A 72 -3.80 -27.62 -5.52
N LYS A 73 -4.25 -27.52 -6.79
CA LYS A 73 -5.08 -26.41 -7.28
C LYS A 73 -6.36 -26.18 -6.46
N SER A 74 -7.06 -27.25 -6.10
CA SER A 74 -8.29 -27.15 -5.30
C SER A 74 -8.06 -26.53 -3.93
N ASN A 75 -6.94 -26.87 -3.28
CA ASN A 75 -6.57 -26.28 -1.99
C ASN A 75 -6.09 -24.83 -2.15
N ALA A 76 -5.41 -24.50 -3.25
CA ALA A 76 -5.03 -23.13 -3.57
C ALA A 76 -6.24 -22.22 -3.74
N VAL A 77 -7.30 -22.70 -4.43
CA VAL A 77 -8.58 -21.96 -4.56
C VAL A 77 -9.20 -21.74 -3.18
N LYS A 78 -9.32 -22.79 -2.36
CA LYS A 78 -9.85 -22.65 -1.00
C LYS A 78 -9.07 -21.65 -0.13
N LEU A 79 -7.74 -21.61 -0.29
CA LEU A 79 -6.92 -20.63 0.42
C LEU A 79 -7.26 -19.21 -0.03
N VAL A 80 -7.35 -18.96 -1.34
CA VAL A 80 -7.70 -17.63 -1.86
C VAL A 80 -9.11 -17.22 -1.41
N GLU A 81 -10.07 -18.14 -1.43
CA GLU A 81 -11.42 -17.90 -0.91
C GLU A 81 -11.42 -17.60 0.58
N PHE A 82 -10.62 -18.33 1.38
CA PHE A 82 -10.45 -18.06 2.80
C PHE A 82 -9.86 -16.65 3.05
N LEU A 83 -8.88 -16.22 2.26
CA LEU A 83 -8.29 -14.88 2.39
C LEU A 83 -9.33 -13.76 2.17
N LEU A 84 -10.45 -14.04 1.50
CA LEU A 84 -11.56 -13.09 1.32
C LEU A 84 -12.64 -13.21 2.41
N THR A 85 -12.46 -14.04 3.42
CA THR A 85 -13.39 -14.08 4.56
C THR A 85 -13.16 -12.90 5.50
N ALA A 86 -14.19 -12.55 6.27
CA ALA A 86 -14.07 -11.50 7.29
C ALA A 86 -13.01 -11.81 8.34
N GLU A 87 -12.84 -13.09 8.71
CA GLU A 87 -11.81 -13.56 9.64
C GLU A 87 -10.40 -13.23 9.12
N ALA A 88 -10.08 -13.66 7.91
CA ALA A 88 -8.78 -13.44 7.29
C ALA A 88 -8.52 -11.95 7.03
N GLN A 89 -9.54 -11.21 6.56
CA GLN A 89 -9.41 -9.79 6.30
C GLN A 89 -9.20 -8.97 7.58
N ASN A 90 -9.88 -9.28 8.67
CA ASN A 90 -9.61 -8.66 9.97
C ASN A 90 -8.19 -8.93 10.47
N HIS A 91 -7.68 -10.15 10.26
CA HIS A 91 -6.31 -10.49 10.58
C HIS A 91 -5.31 -9.67 9.75
N ILE A 92 -5.49 -9.61 8.44
CA ILE A 92 -4.64 -8.82 7.52
C ILE A 92 -4.64 -7.35 7.92
N VAL A 93 -5.79 -6.71 8.01
CA VAL A 93 -5.96 -5.30 8.37
C VAL A 93 -5.24 -4.93 9.67
N ASN A 94 -5.34 -5.75 10.71
CA ASN A 94 -4.78 -5.47 12.02
C ASN A 94 -3.29 -5.81 12.17
N ASN A 95 -2.74 -6.61 11.26
CA ASN A 95 -1.34 -7.02 11.33
C ASN A 95 -0.47 -6.40 10.24
N THR A 96 -1.00 -6.18 9.04
CA THR A 96 -0.27 -5.59 7.92
C THR A 96 -0.63 -4.12 7.66
N PHE A 97 -1.72 -3.62 8.24
CA PHE A 97 -2.24 -2.27 8.02
C PHE A 97 -2.64 -1.97 6.56
N GLU A 98 -2.97 -2.99 5.79
CA GLU A 98 -3.54 -2.84 4.45
C GLU A 98 -5.04 -2.52 4.54
N TYR A 99 -5.59 -1.92 3.48
CA TYR A 99 -7.04 -1.74 3.40
C TYR A 99 -7.74 -3.08 3.15
N PRO A 100 -8.96 -3.26 3.70
CA PRO A 100 -9.72 -4.49 3.46
C PRO A 100 -10.20 -4.60 2.01
N MET A 101 -10.31 -5.83 1.50
CA MET A 101 -10.78 -6.15 0.16
C MET A 101 -12.27 -6.45 0.09
N ILE A 102 -12.94 -6.54 1.24
CA ILE A 102 -14.38 -6.87 1.33
C ILE A 102 -15.15 -5.83 2.12
N SER A 103 -16.43 -5.70 1.82
CA SER A 103 -17.35 -4.90 2.63
C SER A 103 -17.57 -5.53 4.02
N GLY A 104 -17.84 -4.70 5.01
CA GLY A 104 -18.10 -5.14 6.39
C GLY A 104 -16.86 -5.35 7.25
N VAL A 105 -15.66 -5.19 6.70
CA VAL A 105 -14.41 -5.09 7.47
C VAL A 105 -13.87 -3.67 7.36
N SER A 106 -13.55 -3.05 8.48
CA SER A 106 -13.00 -1.69 8.53
C SER A 106 -11.47 -1.72 8.49
N ALA A 107 -10.86 -0.70 7.87
CA ALA A 107 -9.42 -0.51 7.94
C ALA A 107 -8.99 -0.22 9.39
N ASN A 108 -7.73 -0.50 9.71
CA ASN A 108 -7.17 -0.20 11.04
C ASN A 108 -7.14 1.31 11.28
N ASP A 109 -7.38 1.74 12.51
CA ASP A 109 -7.47 3.16 12.90
C ASP A 109 -6.20 3.98 12.62
N LEU A 110 -5.05 3.34 12.55
CA LEU A 110 -3.78 3.98 12.24
C LEU A 110 -3.55 4.21 10.73
N VAL A 111 -4.39 3.61 9.88
CA VAL A 111 -4.22 3.73 8.42
C VAL A 111 -4.74 5.08 7.94
N PRO A 112 -3.93 5.89 7.25
CA PRO A 112 -4.38 7.14 6.65
C PRO A 112 -5.55 6.90 5.69
N GLY A 113 -6.62 7.71 5.75
CA GLY A 113 -7.80 7.52 4.90
C GLY A 113 -8.55 6.22 5.17
N LYS A 114 -8.57 5.74 6.40
CA LYS A 114 -9.22 4.49 6.83
C LYS A 114 -10.71 4.39 6.46
N ASP A 115 -11.37 5.51 6.32
CA ASP A 115 -12.77 5.65 5.89
C ASP A 115 -12.95 5.60 4.37
N MET A 116 -11.85 5.46 3.61
CA MET A 116 -11.81 5.43 2.16
C MET A 116 -12.49 6.65 1.49
N SER A 117 -12.54 7.80 2.19
CA SER A 117 -13.19 9.02 1.69
C SER A 117 -12.42 9.73 0.57
N PHE A 118 -11.14 9.36 0.35
CA PHE A 118 -10.36 9.90 -0.75
C PHE A 118 -10.73 9.25 -2.09
N LYS A 119 -10.60 10.02 -3.17
CA LYS A 119 -10.84 9.53 -4.53
C LYS A 119 -9.75 8.57 -4.96
N GLN A 120 -10.13 7.35 -5.30
CA GLN A 120 -9.23 6.30 -5.79
C GLN A 120 -9.20 6.27 -7.31
N ASP A 121 -8.04 5.93 -7.90
CA ASP A 121 -7.95 5.67 -9.34
C ASP A 121 -8.54 4.28 -9.66
N ASN A 122 -9.84 4.26 -9.93
CA ASN A 122 -10.57 3.07 -10.35
C ASN A 122 -10.64 2.91 -11.89
N LYS A 123 -9.96 3.79 -12.65
CA LYS A 123 -9.96 3.76 -14.12
C LYS A 123 -8.76 3.03 -14.68
N THR A 124 -7.62 3.10 -14.01
CA THR A 124 -6.38 2.44 -14.45
C THR A 124 -6.40 0.97 -14.07
N SER A 125 -6.59 0.10 -15.04
CA SER A 125 -6.59 -1.34 -14.82
C SER A 125 -5.17 -1.87 -14.55
N VAL A 126 -5.00 -2.67 -13.51
CA VAL A 126 -3.74 -3.38 -13.22
C VAL A 126 -3.26 -4.28 -14.35
N LYS A 127 -4.18 -4.73 -15.23
CA LYS A 127 -3.84 -5.51 -16.43
C LYS A 127 -2.93 -4.74 -17.40
N THR A 128 -2.93 -3.41 -17.34
CA THR A 128 -2.08 -2.56 -18.21
C THR A 128 -0.67 -2.40 -17.66
N TYR A 129 -0.41 -2.69 -16.40
CA TYR A 129 0.88 -2.42 -15.76
C TYR A 129 2.03 -3.16 -16.43
N GLY A 130 1.85 -4.46 -16.74
CA GLY A 130 2.88 -5.23 -17.43
C GLY A 130 3.22 -4.68 -18.81
N ALA A 131 2.22 -4.29 -19.58
CA ALA A 131 2.42 -3.71 -20.92
C ALA A 131 3.10 -2.33 -20.88
N LYS A 132 2.94 -1.58 -19.77
CA LYS A 132 3.48 -0.23 -19.59
C LYS A 132 4.78 -0.19 -18.76
N GLN A 133 5.28 -1.33 -18.33
CA GLN A 133 6.44 -1.38 -17.44
C GLN A 133 7.70 -0.78 -18.07
N ALA A 134 7.98 -1.09 -19.35
CA ALA A 134 9.15 -0.57 -20.04
C ALA A 134 9.08 0.97 -20.19
N ASP A 135 7.96 1.48 -20.67
CA ASP A 135 7.72 2.92 -20.82
C ASP A 135 7.86 3.65 -19.47
N ALA A 136 7.31 3.07 -18.40
CA ALA A 136 7.39 3.64 -17.05
C ALA A 136 8.84 3.70 -16.55
N LEU A 137 9.62 2.64 -16.80
CA LEU A 137 11.03 2.61 -16.42
C LEU A 137 11.84 3.68 -17.15
N GLU A 138 11.60 3.88 -18.45
CA GLU A 138 12.26 4.94 -19.23
C GLU A 138 11.95 6.33 -18.66
N VAL A 139 10.68 6.59 -18.33
CA VAL A 139 10.27 7.86 -17.71
C VAL A 139 10.94 8.06 -16.35
N MET A 140 11.02 7.03 -15.53
CA MET A 140 11.70 7.11 -14.22
C MET A 140 13.19 7.39 -14.37
N LEU A 141 13.88 6.70 -15.30
CA LEU A 141 15.30 6.93 -15.58
C LEU A 141 15.55 8.33 -16.10
N ALA A 142 14.73 8.82 -17.05
CA ALA A 142 14.83 10.17 -17.58
C ALA A 142 14.62 11.25 -16.51
N ALA A 143 13.76 10.98 -15.50
CA ALA A 143 13.54 11.86 -14.37
C ALA A 143 14.64 11.76 -13.28
N GLY A 144 15.67 10.92 -13.46
CA GLY A 144 16.72 10.70 -12.47
C GLY A 144 16.28 9.88 -11.24
N TRP A 145 15.17 9.19 -11.33
CA TRP A 145 14.71 8.29 -10.27
C TRP A 145 15.65 7.07 -10.18
N LYS A 146 16.23 6.85 -8.99
CA LYS A 146 17.24 5.78 -8.74
C LYS A 146 16.80 4.86 -7.60
#